data_62622868d8c98cb6c32221b2f7ba3fab
#
_entry.id   62622868d8c98cb6c32221b2f7ba3fab
#
_cell.length_a   1.000
_cell.length_b   1.000
_cell.length_c   1.000
_cell.angle_alpha   90.00
_cell.angle_beta   90.00
_cell.angle_gamma   90.00
#
_symmetry.space_group_name_H-M   'P 1'
#
loop_
_entity.id
_entity.type
_entity.pdbx_description
1 polymer ?
#
loop_
_entity_poly.entity_id
_entity_poly.type
_entity_poly.pdbx_seq_one_letter_code
_entity_poly.pdbx_strand_id
1 'polypeptide(L)'
;CALPICLERVIAIKEGHLSNYGSSLFMPMIELVEKMIAKKYEYATGASYRVIADHIRTAVFLLSQGTNFSNEGRGYVLRRILRRAVRHGYLLGFRAPFMFKIVDTLVEIMGGEYEYLAPKSNAVKEQIQLEEARFFKTIESGIALFEEELKNTKDIFSGEVAFKLYDTFGFPLDLTEDMLKEKELGLDSKRFDELMLAQRTLAKAAWKGSGDDAVNGDFKELLEKF
;
A
#
# COMPACT_ATOMS: atom_id res chain seq x y z
N CYS A 1 -0.24 -28.32 -18.39
CA CYS A 1 0.09 -26.96 -17.90
C CYS A 1 0.44 -27.05 -16.44
N ALA A 2 1.73 -26.87 -16.10
CA ALA A 2 2.11 -26.70 -14.70
C ALA A 2 1.62 -25.32 -14.23
N LEU A 3 0.63 -25.29 -13.36
CA LEU A 3 0.26 -24.05 -12.67
C LEU A 3 1.42 -23.62 -11.78
N PRO A 4 1.76 -22.33 -11.69
CA PRO A 4 2.80 -21.85 -10.79
C PRO A 4 2.48 -22.31 -9.37
N ILE A 5 3.37 -23.12 -8.79
CA ILE A 5 3.26 -23.59 -7.40
C ILE A 5 4.03 -22.58 -6.54
N CYS A 6 3.30 -21.91 -5.64
CA CYS A 6 3.88 -21.02 -4.64
C CYS A 6 3.82 -21.68 -3.24
N LEU A 7 4.63 -21.22 -2.31
CA LEU A 7 4.68 -21.72 -0.94
C LEU A 7 3.29 -21.75 -0.30
N GLU A 8 2.53 -20.70 -0.44
CA GLU A 8 1.20 -20.55 0.14
C GLU A 8 0.23 -21.61 -0.35
N ARG A 9 0.30 -21.95 -1.63
CA ARG A 9 -0.56 -23.01 -2.21
C ARG A 9 -0.16 -24.40 -1.70
N VAL A 10 1.13 -24.67 -1.59
CA VAL A 10 1.61 -25.94 -1.04
C VAL A 10 1.18 -26.11 0.40
N ILE A 11 1.31 -25.06 1.21
CA ILE A 11 0.90 -25.09 2.62
C ILE A 11 -0.63 -25.25 2.72
N ALA A 12 -1.41 -24.50 1.96
CA ALA A 12 -2.86 -24.62 1.96
C ALA A 12 -3.32 -26.04 1.63
N ILE A 13 -2.72 -26.68 0.61
CA ILE A 13 -3.02 -28.07 0.24
C ILE A 13 -2.63 -29.04 1.38
N LYS A 14 -1.45 -28.85 1.96
CA LYS A 14 -0.94 -29.70 3.06
C LYS A 14 -1.83 -29.62 4.29
N GLU A 15 -2.39 -28.44 4.58
CA GLU A 15 -3.29 -28.17 5.71
C GLU A 15 -4.76 -28.48 5.38
N GLY A 16 -5.08 -28.89 4.14
CA GLY A 16 -6.44 -29.26 3.73
C GLY A 16 -7.36 -28.08 3.44
N HIS A 17 -6.80 -26.89 3.16
CA HIS A 17 -7.56 -25.69 2.83
C HIS A 17 -7.78 -25.51 1.34
N LEU A 18 -8.97 -25.06 0.94
CA LEU A 18 -9.31 -24.73 -0.45
C LEU A 18 -8.74 -23.38 -0.90
N SER A 19 -8.36 -22.53 0.04
CA SER A 19 -7.81 -21.18 -0.20
C SER A 19 -6.50 -21.01 0.53
N ASN A 20 -5.53 -20.32 -0.11
CA ASN A 20 -4.27 -19.92 0.51
C ASN A 20 -4.49 -19.13 1.80
N TYR A 21 -5.55 -18.34 1.86
CA TYR A 21 -5.88 -17.50 3.02
C TYR A 21 -6.44 -18.27 4.21
N GLY A 22 -6.83 -19.53 4.03
CA GLY A 22 -7.21 -20.42 5.13
C GLY A 22 -6.01 -21.03 5.86
N SER A 23 -4.80 -20.90 5.28
CA SER A 23 -3.59 -21.50 5.83
C SER A 23 -3.08 -20.78 7.09
N SER A 24 -2.23 -21.49 7.83
CA SER A 24 -1.52 -20.97 9.00
C SER A 24 -0.67 -19.71 8.70
N LEU A 25 -0.35 -19.44 7.45
CA LEU A 25 0.40 -18.24 7.03
C LEU A 25 -0.45 -16.96 7.04
N PHE A 26 -1.75 -17.04 6.88
CA PHE A 26 -2.62 -15.86 6.74
C PHE A 26 -3.72 -15.79 7.81
N MET A 27 -4.27 -16.95 8.20
CA MET A 27 -5.43 -16.98 9.08
C MET A 27 -5.20 -16.23 10.40
N PRO A 28 -4.07 -16.34 11.10
CA PRO A 28 -3.86 -15.60 12.35
C PRO A 28 -3.94 -14.09 12.19
N MET A 29 -3.46 -13.53 11.05
CA MET A 29 -3.58 -12.10 10.76
C MET A 29 -5.04 -11.71 10.48
N ILE A 30 -5.78 -12.54 9.75
CA ILE A 30 -7.22 -12.35 9.47
C ILE A 30 -8.02 -12.36 10.77
N GLU A 31 -7.79 -13.35 11.64
CA GLU A 31 -8.44 -13.45 12.95
C GLU A 31 -8.13 -12.26 13.87
N LEU A 32 -6.90 -11.71 13.79
CA LEU A 32 -6.57 -10.50 14.52
C LEU A 32 -7.39 -9.31 14.02
N VAL A 33 -7.53 -9.15 12.69
CA VAL A 33 -8.38 -8.10 12.11
C VAL A 33 -9.84 -8.28 12.51
N GLU A 34 -10.37 -9.52 12.52
CA GLU A 34 -11.72 -9.83 13.04
C GLU A 34 -11.90 -9.33 14.49
N LYS A 35 -10.95 -9.67 15.36
CA LYS A 35 -10.98 -9.28 16.77
C LYS A 35 -10.94 -7.76 16.94
N MET A 36 -10.11 -7.05 16.13
CA MET A 36 -9.98 -5.60 16.22
C MET A 36 -11.24 -4.85 15.79
N ILE A 37 -11.99 -5.39 14.81
CA ILE A 37 -13.19 -4.72 14.27
C ILE A 37 -14.50 -5.34 14.78
N ALA A 38 -14.42 -6.44 15.56
CA ALA A 38 -15.57 -7.23 16.06
C ALA A 38 -16.52 -7.68 14.94
N LYS A 39 -15.97 -8.01 13.76
CA LYS A 39 -16.76 -8.44 12.59
C LYS A 39 -16.12 -9.69 11.99
N LYS A 40 -16.91 -10.77 11.84
CA LYS A 40 -16.45 -12.06 11.36
C LYS A 40 -16.00 -12.03 9.90
N TYR A 41 -14.92 -12.74 9.62
CA TYR A 41 -14.47 -13.04 8.28
C TYR A 41 -15.32 -14.13 7.64
N GLU A 42 -15.78 -13.92 6.44
CA GLU A 42 -16.41 -14.92 5.58
C GLU A 42 -15.67 -14.94 4.24
N TYR A 43 -15.38 -16.14 3.73
CA TYR A 43 -14.58 -16.25 2.50
C TYR A 43 -15.21 -15.53 1.31
N ALA A 44 -16.52 -15.64 1.13
CA ALA A 44 -17.22 -15.05 -0.02
C ALA A 44 -17.17 -13.53 -0.04
N THR A 45 -17.29 -12.87 1.11
CA THR A 45 -17.40 -11.41 1.25
C THR A 45 -16.16 -10.74 1.84
N GLY A 46 -15.22 -11.53 2.36
CA GLY A 46 -14.07 -11.08 3.14
C GLY A 46 -12.85 -10.66 2.33
N ALA A 47 -13.01 -10.15 1.10
CA ALA A 47 -11.88 -9.72 0.27
C ALA A 47 -10.98 -8.72 1.00
N SER A 48 -11.54 -7.77 1.74
CA SER A 48 -10.78 -6.76 2.47
C SER A 48 -9.84 -7.35 3.53
N TYR A 49 -10.24 -8.40 4.24
CA TYR A 49 -9.37 -9.09 5.21
C TYR A 49 -8.16 -9.74 4.52
N ARG A 50 -8.39 -10.36 3.36
CA ARG A 50 -7.34 -11.00 2.57
C ARG A 50 -6.33 -9.99 2.04
N VAL A 51 -6.82 -8.87 1.53
CA VAL A 51 -5.95 -7.77 1.06
C VAL A 51 -5.10 -7.23 2.20
N ILE A 52 -5.68 -7.01 3.38
CA ILE A 52 -4.94 -6.54 4.56
C ILE A 52 -3.84 -7.53 4.93
N ALA A 53 -4.16 -8.82 5.06
CA ALA A 53 -3.20 -9.85 5.46
C ALA A 53 -2.07 -10.04 4.43
N ASP A 54 -2.36 -10.01 3.13
CA ASP A 54 -1.37 -10.11 2.07
C ASP A 54 -0.45 -8.88 2.02
N HIS A 55 -1.04 -7.70 2.09
CA HIS A 55 -0.31 -6.45 1.93
C HIS A 55 0.53 -6.09 3.14
N ILE A 56 0.08 -6.41 4.37
CA ILE A 56 0.93 -6.21 5.57
C ILE A 56 2.14 -7.11 5.51
N ARG A 57 2.00 -8.37 5.09
CA ARG A 57 3.13 -9.29 4.89
C ARG A 57 4.15 -8.68 3.93
N THR A 58 3.70 -8.25 2.76
CA THR A 58 4.55 -7.60 1.77
C THR A 58 5.26 -6.37 2.33
N ALA A 59 4.53 -5.50 3.04
CA ALA A 59 5.09 -4.27 3.60
C ALA A 59 6.16 -4.55 4.65
N VAL A 60 5.91 -5.48 5.58
CA VAL A 60 6.87 -5.84 6.64
C VAL A 60 8.16 -6.39 6.05
N PHE A 61 8.09 -7.30 5.09
CA PHE A 61 9.28 -7.85 4.46
C PHE A 61 10.10 -6.79 3.73
N LEU A 62 9.47 -5.93 2.93
CA LEU A 62 10.16 -4.87 2.19
C LEU A 62 10.81 -3.84 3.13
N LEU A 63 10.09 -3.39 4.16
CA LEU A 63 10.62 -2.46 5.16
C LEU A 63 11.79 -3.09 5.95
N SER A 64 11.65 -4.36 6.33
CA SER A 64 12.71 -5.09 7.04
C SER A 64 13.96 -5.28 6.19
N GLN A 65 13.85 -5.26 4.87
CA GLN A 65 14.96 -5.32 3.91
C GLN A 65 15.52 -3.93 3.55
N GLY A 66 15.05 -2.87 4.20
CA GLY A 66 15.56 -1.51 4.02
C GLY A 66 14.87 -0.68 2.94
N THR A 67 13.78 -1.17 2.35
CA THR A 67 12.95 -0.34 1.46
C THR A 67 12.14 0.65 2.30
N ASN A 68 12.29 1.95 2.07
CA ASN A 68 11.53 2.99 2.77
C ASN A 68 10.39 3.53 1.89
N PHE A 69 9.35 4.08 2.51
CA PHE A 69 8.30 4.79 1.78
C PHE A 69 8.87 6.02 1.07
N SER A 70 8.60 6.14 -0.22
CA SER A 70 9.05 7.27 -1.05
C SER A 70 7.99 7.66 -2.08
N ASN A 71 8.26 8.73 -2.83
CA ASN A 71 7.39 9.18 -3.93
C ASN A 71 7.76 8.53 -5.27
N GLU A 72 8.87 7.79 -5.32
CA GLU A 72 9.41 7.19 -6.55
C GLU A 72 9.93 5.78 -6.31
N GLY A 73 10.13 5.04 -7.39
CA GLY A 73 10.77 3.72 -7.37
C GLY A 73 10.07 2.70 -6.49
N ARG A 74 10.85 1.84 -5.83
CA ARG A 74 10.34 0.73 -5.01
C ARG A 74 9.54 1.21 -3.79
N GLY A 75 9.96 2.31 -3.17
CA GLY A 75 9.27 2.87 -2.00
C GLY A 75 7.90 3.46 -2.35
N TYR A 76 7.71 3.95 -3.58
CA TYR A 76 6.40 4.34 -4.08
C TYR A 76 5.46 3.13 -4.23
N VAL A 77 5.96 2.03 -4.80
CA VAL A 77 5.19 0.79 -4.91
C VAL A 77 4.77 0.27 -3.52
N LEU A 78 5.69 0.28 -2.57
CA LEU A 78 5.41 -0.10 -1.18
C LEU A 78 4.33 0.79 -0.56
N ARG A 79 4.41 2.11 -0.77
CA ARG A 79 3.38 3.07 -0.31
C ARG A 79 2.01 2.77 -0.90
N ARG A 80 1.93 2.45 -2.20
CA ARG A 80 0.68 2.06 -2.87
C ARG A 80 0.06 0.82 -2.23
N ILE A 81 0.87 -0.21 -2.00
CA ILE A 81 0.44 -1.47 -1.36
C ILE A 81 -0.14 -1.17 0.02
N LEU A 82 0.57 -0.41 0.86
CA LEU A 82 0.09 -0.07 2.19
C LEU A 82 -1.22 0.72 2.15
N ARG A 83 -1.31 1.78 1.34
CA ARG A 83 -2.50 2.62 1.23
C ARG A 83 -3.72 1.85 0.71
N ARG A 84 -3.51 0.90 -0.19
CA ARG A 84 -4.58 -0.01 -0.64
C ARG A 84 -5.14 -0.82 0.53
N ALA A 85 -4.28 -1.40 1.35
CA ALA A 85 -4.71 -2.13 2.53
C ALA A 85 -5.40 -1.23 3.57
N VAL A 86 -4.90 -0.02 3.80
CA VAL A 86 -5.53 0.97 4.69
C VAL A 86 -6.94 1.35 4.21
N ARG A 87 -7.14 1.53 2.89
CA ARG A 87 -8.49 1.75 2.34
C ARG A 87 -9.42 0.57 2.65
N HIS A 88 -8.95 -0.67 2.46
CA HIS A 88 -9.75 -1.85 2.79
C HIS A 88 -10.08 -1.90 4.29
N GLY A 89 -9.16 -1.49 5.15
CA GLY A 89 -9.44 -1.30 6.58
C GLY A 89 -10.50 -0.24 6.84
N TYR A 90 -10.42 0.90 6.14
CA TYR A 90 -11.44 1.96 6.23
C TYR A 90 -12.83 1.44 5.84
N LEU A 91 -12.94 0.64 4.77
CA LEU A 91 -14.20 0.00 4.36
C LEU A 91 -14.74 -0.99 5.40
N LEU A 92 -13.86 -1.69 6.11
CA LEU A 92 -14.25 -2.55 7.22
C LEU A 92 -14.75 -1.77 8.45
N GLY A 93 -14.36 -0.48 8.59
CA GLY A 93 -14.79 0.39 9.68
C GLY A 93 -13.66 0.97 10.54
N PHE A 94 -12.40 0.68 10.24
CA PHE A 94 -11.29 1.34 10.93
C PHE A 94 -11.28 2.83 10.64
N ARG A 95 -11.02 3.65 11.67
CA ARG A 95 -10.94 5.12 11.57
C ARG A 95 -9.63 5.69 12.13
N ALA A 96 -8.67 4.80 12.43
CA ALA A 96 -7.36 5.14 12.95
C ALA A 96 -6.35 4.08 12.50
N PRO A 97 -5.03 4.34 12.57
CA PRO A 97 -3.98 3.37 12.23
C PRO A 97 -4.16 2.04 12.97
N PHE A 98 -4.07 0.94 12.25
CA PHE A 98 -4.29 -0.40 12.77
C PHE A 98 -3.31 -1.46 12.23
N MET A 99 -2.78 -1.29 11.01
CA MET A 99 -1.94 -2.29 10.36
C MET A 99 -0.64 -2.55 11.12
N PHE A 100 -0.07 -1.52 11.77
CA PHE A 100 1.12 -1.68 12.59
C PHE A 100 0.93 -2.70 13.72
N LYS A 101 -0.30 -2.91 14.19
CA LYS A 101 -0.62 -3.89 15.24
C LYS A 101 -0.55 -5.35 14.75
N ILE A 102 -0.62 -5.56 13.42
CA ILE A 102 -0.57 -6.89 12.80
C ILE A 102 0.88 -7.36 12.63
N VAL A 103 1.85 -6.45 12.72
CA VAL A 103 3.27 -6.77 12.51
C VAL A 103 3.78 -7.85 13.45
N ASP A 104 3.40 -7.78 14.74
CA ASP A 104 3.84 -8.76 15.73
C ASP A 104 3.32 -10.17 15.40
N THR A 105 2.06 -10.30 15.01
CA THR A 105 1.49 -11.59 14.57
C THR A 105 2.23 -12.14 13.35
N LEU A 106 2.62 -11.30 12.40
CA LEU A 106 3.42 -11.76 11.27
C LEU A 106 4.81 -12.24 11.71
N VAL A 107 5.44 -11.52 12.64
CA VAL A 107 6.75 -11.92 13.20
C VAL A 107 6.65 -13.25 13.95
N GLU A 108 5.56 -13.50 14.67
CA GLU A 108 5.28 -14.79 15.32
C GLU A 108 5.16 -15.93 14.30
N ILE A 109 4.49 -15.69 13.16
CA ILE A 109 4.29 -16.70 12.11
C ILE A 109 5.59 -16.99 11.36
N MET A 110 6.37 -15.97 11.02
CA MET A 110 7.46 -16.10 10.04
C MET A 110 8.85 -15.84 10.63
N GLY A 111 8.95 -15.32 11.85
CA GLY A 111 10.22 -14.93 12.47
C GLY A 111 11.17 -16.10 12.75
N GLY A 112 10.65 -17.32 12.89
CA GLY A 112 11.48 -18.53 13.04
C GLY A 112 12.35 -18.83 11.82
N GLU A 113 11.80 -18.60 10.62
CA GLU A 113 12.52 -18.80 9.35
C GLU A 113 13.22 -17.52 8.87
N TYR A 114 12.71 -16.35 9.25
CA TYR A 114 13.23 -15.04 8.86
C TYR A 114 13.66 -14.26 10.09
N GLU A 115 14.75 -14.69 10.75
CA GLU A 115 15.24 -14.16 12.02
C GLU A 115 15.43 -12.63 12.03
N TYR A 116 15.68 -12.01 10.87
CA TYR A 116 15.85 -10.56 10.75
C TYR A 116 14.57 -9.75 10.96
N LEU A 117 13.39 -10.39 11.01
CA LEU A 117 12.12 -9.68 11.21
C LEU A 117 11.95 -9.19 12.64
N ALA A 118 12.25 -10.05 13.63
CA ALA A 118 12.05 -9.73 15.04
C ALA A 118 12.82 -8.49 15.52
N PRO A 119 14.14 -8.35 15.28
CA PRO A 119 14.89 -7.17 15.72
C PRO A 119 14.47 -5.88 15.02
N LYS A 120 13.81 -5.96 13.85
CA LYS A 120 13.38 -4.79 13.08
C LYS A 120 11.90 -4.44 13.29
N SER A 121 11.14 -5.26 13.99
CA SER A 121 9.69 -5.14 14.13
C SER A 121 9.24 -3.77 14.65
N ASN A 122 9.92 -3.21 15.65
CA ASN A 122 9.57 -1.92 16.22
C ASN A 122 9.76 -0.76 15.23
N ALA A 123 10.88 -0.73 14.51
CA ALA A 123 11.12 0.27 13.48
C ALA A 123 10.12 0.16 12.32
N VAL A 124 9.76 -1.08 11.94
CA VAL A 124 8.74 -1.35 10.90
C VAL A 124 7.37 -0.89 11.36
N LYS A 125 6.96 -1.18 12.61
CA LYS A 125 5.70 -0.71 13.20
C LYS A 125 5.60 0.80 13.17
N GLU A 126 6.64 1.49 13.57
CA GLU A 126 6.68 2.96 13.58
C GLU A 126 6.52 3.54 12.18
N GLN A 127 7.24 3.02 11.18
CA GLN A 127 7.14 3.47 9.80
C GLN A 127 5.73 3.25 9.22
N ILE A 128 5.14 2.06 9.44
CA ILE A 128 3.78 1.75 9.01
C ILE A 128 2.80 2.70 9.67
N GLN A 129 2.86 2.87 10.99
CA GLN A 129 1.95 3.72 11.76
C GLN A 129 1.99 5.18 11.28
N LEU A 130 3.18 5.71 11.00
CA LEU A 130 3.36 7.07 10.49
C LEU A 130 2.74 7.24 9.09
N GLU A 131 2.94 6.29 8.17
CA GLU A 131 2.37 6.36 6.83
C GLU A 131 0.84 6.17 6.86
N GLU A 132 0.32 5.26 7.70
CA GLU A 132 -1.11 5.12 7.93
C GLU A 132 -1.72 6.42 8.46
N ALA A 133 -1.13 7.02 9.49
CA ALA A 133 -1.62 8.25 10.09
C ALA A 133 -1.67 9.42 9.10
N ARG A 134 -0.69 9.49 8.18
CA ARG A 134 -0.69 10.47 7.09
C ARG A 134 -1.85 10.24 6.13
N PHE A 135 -2.11 8.99 5.77
CA PHE A 135 -3.18 8.68 4.83
C PHE A 135 -4.56 8.82 5.47
N PHE A 136 -4.74 8.45 6.75
CA PHE A 136 -6.00 8.64 7.46
C PHE A 136 -6.43 10.10 7.56
N LYS A 137 -5.51 11.07 7.52
CA LYS A 137 -5.87 12.51 7.50
C LYS A 137 -6.58 12.93 6.22
N THR A 138 -6.38 12.23 5.12
CA THR A 138 -6.89 12.61 3.80
C THR A 138 -7.90 11.63 3.22
N ILE A 139 -7.96 10.38 3.74
CA ILE A 139 -8.77 9.32 3.16
C ILE A 139 -10.27 9.65 3.17
N GLU A 140 -10.77 10.21 4.25
CA GLU A 140 -12.21 10.54 4.38
C GLU A 140 -12.61 11.60 3.36
N SER A 141 -11.85 12.69 3.28
CA SER A 141 -12.08 13.75 2.30
C SER A 141 -11.90 13.27 0.86
N GLY A 142 -10.94 12.39 0.62
CA GLY A 142 -10.74 11.80 -0.70
C GLY A 142 -11.89 10.87 -1.11
N ILE A 143 -12.39 10.05 -0.21
CA ILE A 143 -13.57 9.20 -0.46
C ILE A 143 -14.81 10.07 -0.70
N ALA A 144 -15.03 11.12 0.10
CA ALA A 144 -16.15 12.03 -0.09
C ALA A 144 -16.10 12.71 -1.46
N LEU A 145 -14.93 13.19 -1.90
CA LEU A 145 -14.75 13.76 -3.24
C LEU A 145 -15.03 12.73 -4.35
N PHE A 146 -14.56 11.50 -4.18
CA PHE A 146 -14.81 10.42 -5.14
C PHE A 146 -16.30 10.10 -5.26
N GLU A 147 -17.00 9.97 -4.12
CA GLU A 147 -18.45 9.71 -4.08
C GLU A 147 -19.29 10.87 -4.64
N GLU A 148 -18.85 12.11 -4.46
CA GLU A 148 -19.50 13.28 -5.05
C GLU A 148 -19.41 13.24 -6.57
N GLU A 149 -18.22 12.96 -7.11
CA GLU A 149 -18.03 12.86 -8.56
C GLU A 149 -18.80 11.68 -9.15
N LEU A 150 -18.89 10.55 -8.45
CA LEU A 150 -19.68 9.39 -8.89
C LEU A 150 -21.15 9.74 -9.18
N LYS A 151 -21.75 10.68 -8.45
CA LYS A 151 -23.15 11.10 -8.66
C LYS A 151 -23.34 11.78 -10.03
N ASN A 152 -22.27 12.38 -10.54
CA ASN A 152 -22.25 13.08 -11.83
C ASN A 152 -21.71 12.22 -12.97
N THR A 153 -21.11 11.06 -12.66
CA THR A 153 -20.48 10.16 -13.61
C THR A 153 -21.49 9.16 -14.13
N LYS A 154 -21.60 9.03 -15.46
CA LYS A 154 -22.42 8.00 -16.11
C LYS A 154 -21.55 6.78 -16.48
N ASP A 155 -20.52 6.98 -17.29
CA ASP A 155 -19.68 5.91 -17.83
C ASP A 155 -18.18 6.13 -17.57
N ILE A 156 -17.70 7.39 -17.61
CA ILE A 156 -16.29 7.75 -17.50
C ILE A 156 -16.12 8.77 -16.38
N PHE A 157 -15.30 8.40 -15.39
CA PHE A 157 -14.94 9.24 -14.25
C PHE A 157 -13.93 10.31 -14.67
N SER A 158 -14.07 11.51 -14.13
CA SER A 158 -13.23 12.68 -14.47
C SER A 158 -11.74 12.44 -14.16
N GLY A 159 -10.89 12.61 -15.19
CA GLY A 159 -9.44 12.59 -15.02
C GLY A 159 -8.91 13.72 -14.15
N GLU A 160 -9.60 14.87 -14.09
CA GLU A 160 -9.25 15.99 -13.21
C GLU A 160 -9.50 15.65 -11.74
N VAL A 161 -10.63 15.02 -11.44
CA VAL A 161 -10.92 14.58 -10.07
C VAL A 161 -9.97 13.46 -9.66
N ALA A 162 -9.67 12.51 -10.55
CA ALA A 162 -8.67 11.47 -10.29
C ALA A 162 -7.28 12.07 -10.03
N PHE A 163 -6.87 13.11 -10.77
CA PHE A 163 -5.63 13.83 -10.52
C PHE A 163 -5.65 14.54 -9.16
N LYS A 164 -6.74 15.19 -8.80
CA LYS A 164 -6.90 15.83 -7.47
C LYS A 164 -6.83 14.81 -6.33
N LEU A 165 -7.45 13.63 -6.51
CA LEU A 165 -7.33 12.52 -5.57
C LEU A 165 -5.88 12.07 -5.39
N TYR A 166 -5.13 11.99 -6.49
CA TYR A 166 -3.71 11.62 -6.48
C TYR A 166 -2.84 12.68 -5.80
N ASP A 167 -2.93 13.94 -6.28
CA ASP A 167 -2.02 15.02 -5.90
C ASP A 167 -2.29 15.56 -4.49
N THR A 168 -3.56 15.77 -4.16
CA THR A 168 -3.97 16.42 -2.89
C THR A 168 -4.27 15.41 -1.79
N PHE A 169 -4.99 14.32 -2.10
CA PHE A 169 -5.44 13.37 -1.10
C PHE A 169 -4.54 12.13 -0.99
N GLY A 170 -3.55 12.01 -1.88
CA GLY A 170 -2.60 10.91 -1.85
C GLY A 170 -3.21 9.55 -2.20
N PHE A 171 -4.26 9.53 -3.01
CA PHE A 171 -4.81 8.31 -3.60
C PHE A 171 -3.93 7.90 -4.78
N PRO A 172 -3.21 6.79 -4.72
CA PRO A 172 -2.54 6.27 -5.90
C PRO A 172 -3.55 6.01 -7.02
N LEU A 173 -3.16 6.23 -8.28
CA LEU A 173 -4.09 6.10 -9.41
C LEU A 173 -4.75 4.73 -9.47
N ASP A 174 -3.98 3.66 -9.25
CA ASP A 174 -4.48 2.29 -9.21
C ASP A 174 -5.54 2.06 -8.12
N LEU A 175 -5.48 2.82 -7.01
CA LEU A 175 -6.51 2.78 -5.98
C LEU A 175 -7.82 3.38 -6.51
N THR A 176 -7.76 4.50 -7.21
CA THR A 176 -8.92 5.11 -7.87
C THR A 176 -9.48 4.19 -8.95
N GLU A 177 -8.62 3.59 -9.79
CA GLU A 177 -9.03 2.61 -10.79
C GLU A 177 -9.71 1.38 -10.19
N ASP A 178 -9.21 0.84 -9.06
CA ASP A 178 -9.85 -0.28 -8.38
C ASP A 178 -11.24 0.10 -7.83
N MET A 179 -11.37 1.31 -7.28
CA MET A 179 -12.66 1.83 -6.83
C MET A 179 -13.66 1.97 -7.98
N LEU A 180 -13.20 2.38 -9.16
CA LEU A 180 -14.02 2.51 -10.36
C LEU A 180 -14.40 1.14 -10.93
N LYS A 181 -13.48 0.17 -10.93
CA LYS A 181 -13.76 -1.22 -11.35
C LYS A 181 -14.85 -1.87 -10.50
N GLU A 182 -14.88 -1.59 -9.18
CA GLU A 182 -15.96 -2.06 -8.29
C GLU A 182 -17.35 -1.49 -8.69
N LYS A 183 -17.37 -0.40 -9.46
CA LYS A 183 -18.57 0.29 -9.95
C LYS A 183 -18.82 0.09 -11.46
N GLU A 184 -17.98 -0.70 -12.13
CA GLU A 184 -18.01 -0.94 -13.58
C GLU A 184 -17.87 0.36 -14.41
N LEU A 185 -17.11 1.34 -13.91
CA LEU A 185 -16.87 2.62 -14.54
C LEU A 185 -15.47 2.71 -15.15
N GLY A 186 -15.34 3.47 -16.24
CA GLY A 186 -14.08 3.86 -16.87
C GLY A 186 -13.46 5.10 -16.21
N LEU A 187 -12.19 5.37 -16.55
CA LEU A 187 -11.46 6.57 -16.15
C LEU A 187 -10.98 7.35 -17.37
N ASP A 188 -11.10 8.67 -17.38
CA ASP A 188 -10.42 9.54 -18.34
C ASP A 188 -8.90 9.61 -18.04
N SER A 189 -8.20 8.53 -18.38
CA SER A 189 -6.76 8.41 -18.19
C SER A 189 -5.98 9.43 -19.00
N LYS A 190 -6.48 9.82 -20.19
CA LYS A 190 -5.82 10.82 -21.03
C LYS A 190 -5.72 12.16 -20.32
N ARG A 191 -6.82 12.63 -19.76
CA ARG A 191 -6.84 13.88 -19.01
C ARG A 191 -6.00 13.83 -17.74
N PHE A 192 -6.02 12.70 -17.04
CA PHE A 192 -5.14 12.47 -15.89
C PHE A 192 -3.66 12.58 -16.29
N ASP A 193 -3.23 11.92 -17.36
CA ASP A 193 -1.85 11.92 -17.83
C ASP A 193 -1.37 13.32 -18.28
N GLU A 194 -2.25 14.09 -18.93
CA GLU A 194 -1.98 15.49 -19.30
C GLU A 194 -1.66 16.34 -18.05
N LEU A 195 -2.48 16.21 -16.99
CA LEU A 195 -2.27 16.94 -15.73
C LEU A 195 -1.00 16.48 -14.99
N MET A 196 -0.73 15.17 -14.99
CA MET A 196 0.52 14.62 -14.44
C MET A 196 1.76 15.13 -15.17
N LEU A 197 1.70 15.24 -16.51
CA LEU A 197 2.79 15.79 -17.29
C LEU A 197 3.01 17.27 -16.99
N ALA A 198 1.93 18.05 -16.90
CA ALA A 198 1.97 19.47 -16.53
C ALA A 198 2.60 19.67 -15.14
N GLN A 199 2.18 18.89 -14.14
CA GLN A 199 2.75 18.94 -12.79
C GLN A 199 4.24 18.60 -12.78
N ARG A 200 4.66 17.52 -13.47
CA ARG A 200 6.08 17.14 -13.57
C ARG A 200 6.93 18.22 -14.24
N THR A 201 6.38 18.90 -15.25
CA THR A 201 7.05 19.98 -15.93
C THR A 201 7.25 21.18 -15.01
N LEU A 202 6.20 21.55 -14.26
CA LEU A 202 6.27 22.62 -13.26
C LEU A 202 7.25 22.27 -12.13
N ALA A 203 7.24 21.04 -11.63
CA ALA A 203 8.16 20.59 -10.61
C ALA A 203 9.61 20.62 -11.09
N LYS A 204 9.90 20.20 -12.34
CA LYS A 204 11.24 20.32 -12.94
C LYS A 204 11.68 21.77 -13.12
N ALA A 205 10.79 22.66 -13.54
CA ALA A 205 11.09 24.08 -13.70
C ALA A 205 11.34 24.79 -12.35
N ALA A 206 10.64 24.35 -11.29
CA ALA A 206 10.83 24.87 -9.94
C ALA A 206 12.04 24.28 -9.22
N TRP A 207 12.61 23.18 -9.73
CA TRP A 207 13.75 22.50 -9.11
C TRP A 207 15.04 23.26 -9.35
N LYS A 208 15.62 23.82 -8.28
CA LYS A 208 16.87 24.61 -8.29
C LYS A 208 18.15 23.76 -8.16
N GLY A 209 18.09 22.46 -8.43
CA GLY A 209 19.17 21.51 -8.15
C GLY A 209 19.12 20.99 -6.71
N SER A 210 19.41 19.71 -6.49
CA SER A 210 19.78 19.24 -5.15
C SER A 210 21.14 19.84 -4.84
N GLY A 211 21.37 20.33 -3.64
CA GLY A 211 22.68 20.85 -3.21
C GLY A 211 23.82 19.80 -3.20
N ASP A 212 23.62 18.66 -3.82
CA ASP A 212 24.57 17.54 -3.96
C ASP A 212 25.74 17.83 -4.90
N ASP A 213 25.67 18.87 -5.75
CA ASP A 213 26.80 19.25 -6.58
C ASP A 213 27.98 19.78 -5.76
N ALA A 214 27.78 20.24 -4.52
CA ALA A 214 28.83 20.66 -3.61
C ALA A 214 29.58 19.50 -2.95
N VAL A 215 28.91 18.35 -2.78
CA VAL A 215 29.49 17.15 -2.11
C VAL A 215 30.29 16.28 -3.09
N ASN A 216 30.00 16.33 -4.39
CA ASN A 216 30.70 15.56 -5.42
C ASN A 216 32.13 16.03 -5.71
N GLY A 217 32.49 17.26 -5.38
CA GLY A 217 33.87 17.79 -5.52
C GLY A 217 34.83 17.11 -4.55
N ASP A 218 34.47 17.09 -3.28
CA ASP A 218 35.33 16.58 -2.21
C ASP A 218 35.51 15.04 -2.26
N PHE A 219 34.50 14.32 -2.74
CA PHE A 219 34.59 12.86 -2.91
C PHE A 219 35.47 12.46 -4.12
N LYS A 220 35.52 13.24 -5.20
CA LYS A 220 36.41 12.98 -6.33
C LYS A 220 37.86 13.20 -5.94
N GLU A 221 38.17 14.27 -5.19
CA GLU A 221 39.52 14.52 -4.68
C GLU A 221 39.99 13.45 -3.68
N LEU A 222 39.10 12.89 -2.91
CA LEU A 222 39.42 11.76 -1.98
C LEU A 222 39.73 10.47 -2.73
N LEU A 223 39.01 10.17 -3.83
CA LEU A 223 39.25 8.97 -4.64
C LEU A 223 40.55 9.04 -5.45
N GLU A 224 41.07 10.24 -5.76
CA GLU A 224 42.37 10.43 -6.42
C GLU A 224 43.57 10.35 -5.45
N LYS A 225 43.34 10.37 -4.15
CA LYS A 225 44.37 10.30 -3.09
C LYS A 225 44.59 8.91 -2.48
N PHE A 226 43.78 7.92 -2.88
CA PHE A 226 43.90 6.52 -2.47
C PHE A 226 43.92 5.59 -3.69
#